data_a59ce53524667970246e07797206e93c
#
_entry.id   a59ce53524667970246e07797206e93c
#
_cell.length_a   1.000
_cell.length_b   1.000
_cell.length_c   1.000
_cell.angle_alpha   90.00
_cell.angle_beta   90.00
_cell.angle_gamma   90.00
#
_symmetry.space_group_name_H-M   'P 1'
#
loop_
_entity.id
_entity.type
_entity.pdbx_description
1 polymer ?
#
loop_
_entity_poly.entity_id
_entity_poly.type
_entity_poly.pdbx_seq_one_letter_code
_entity_poly.pdbx_strand_id
1 'polypeptide(L)'
;MASDDIDMADLQRYRQETKTECLIAITTTNKDYDCLKLADNVILCSPNEVQLVMQAFQLLHSGSGIIGMDWNEVKWAISSGRNIEFLHGVTGGENCVTFACEQFISKLQRLSSNYPIKNVMINMFADISFGCEQQDFIIQQIDKNLVLNDATTFYQLSFFHEFDYWKKGEQGCCICMFLVYADKEDDIEPVII
;
A
#
# COMPACT_ATOMS: atom_id res chain seq x y z
N MET A 1 -18.85 2.65 -1.73
CA MET A 1 -19.73 3.62 -1.03
C MET A 1 -18.94 4.92 -0.91
N ALA A 2 -19.54 6.06 -1.24
CA ALA A 2 -18.89 7.35 -0.99
C ALA A 2 -18.87 7.58 0.53
N SER A 3 -17.82 8.21 1.04
CA SER A 3 -17.64 8.47 2.48
C SER A 3 -18.73 9.32 3.10
N ASP A 4 -19.46 10.10 2.30
CA ASP A 4 -20.57 10.97 2.73
C ASP A 4 -21.83 10.15 3.16
N ASP A 5 -21.90 8.85 2.79
CA ASP A 5 -23.03 7.97 3.05
C ASP A 5 -22.81 7.03 4.25
N ILE A 6 -21.63 7.09 4.90
CA ILE A 6 -21.33 6.23 6.04
C ILE A 6 -21.68 6.95 7.34
N ASP A 7 -22.70 6.43 8.03
CA ASP A 7 -23.06 6.90 9.37
C ASP A 7 -22.02 6.41 10.39
N MET A 8 -21.47 7.37 11.17
CA MET A 8 -20.52 7.05 12.25
C MET A 8 -21.07 6.04 13.26
N ALA A 9 -22.37 6.13 13.57
CA ALA A 9 -23.03 5.23 14.51
C ALA A 9 -23.07 3.78 13.97
N ASP A 10 -23.33 3.63 12.67
CA ASP A 10 -23.31 2.32 12.01
C ASP A 10 -21.91 1.73 11.97
N LEU A 11 -20.89 2.54 11.73
CA LEU A 11 -19.49 2.08 11.70
C LEU A 11 -19.02 1.67 13.11
N GLN A 12 -19.40 2.43 14.16
CA GLN A 12 -19.10 2.07 15.55
C GLN A 12 -19.80 0.77 15.94
N ARG A 13 -21.08 0.62 15.58
CA ARG A 13 -21.84 -0.62 15.82
C ARG A 13 -21.18 -1.81 15.12
N TYR A 14 -20.83 -1.67 13.83
CA TYR A 14 -20.13 -2.70 13.08
C TYR A 14 -18.83 -3.13 13.77
N ARG A 15 -18.00 -2.17 14.20
CA ARG A 15 -16.73 -2.46 14.90
C ARG A 15 -16.95 -3.23 16.20
N GLN A 16 -18.00 -2.88 16.96
CA GLN A 16 -18.35 -3.57 18.22
C GLN A 16 -18.87 -4.98 17.99
N GLU A 17 -19.78 -5.15 17.03
CA GLU A 17 -20.40 -6.44 16.72
C GLU A 17 -19.42 -7.44 16.12
N THR A 18 -18.54 -6.99 15.24
CA THR A 18 -17.54 -7.85 14.56
C THR A 18 -16.28 -8.05 15.38
N LYS A 19 -16.09 -7.29 16.46
CA LYS A 19 -14.83 -7.25 17.25
C LYS A 19 -13.61 -7.03 16.38
N THR A 20 -13.75 -6.18 15.35
CA THR A 20 -12.69 -5.90 14.38
C THR A 20 -11.50 -5.27 15.10
N GLU A 21 -10.34 -5.92 15.03
CA GLU A 21 -9.10 -5.46 15.66
C GLU A 21 -8.49 -4.24 14.95
N CYS A 22 -8.66 -4.16 13.63
CA CYS A 22 -8.12 -3.09 12.81
C CYS A 22 -9.15 -2.66 11.76
N LEU A 23 -9.44 -1.37 11.70
CA LEU A 23 -10.32 -0.75 10.71
C LEU A 23 -9.51 0.14 9.80
N ILE A 24 -9.43 -0.23 8.52
CA ILE A 24 -8.72 0.54 7.51
C ILE A 24 -9.74 1.24 6.62
N ALA A 25 -9.66 2.55 6.53
CA ALA A 25 -10.45 3.35 5.61
C ALA A 25 -9.69 3.61 4.32
N ILE A 26 -10.40 3.64 3.20
CA ILE A 26 -9.85 4.08 1.91
C ILE A 26 -10.56 5.37 1.55
N THR A 27 -9.80 6.43 1.30
CA THR A 27 -10.31 7.73 0.87
C THR A 27 -9.73 8.12 -0.48
N THR A 28 -10.54 8.79 -1.29
CA THR A 28 -10.12 9.30 -2.60
C THR A 28 -9.98 10.82 -2.62
N THR A 29 -10.09 11.44 -1.47
CA THR A 29 -9.98 12.89 -1.30
C THR A 29 -9.20 13.23 -0.04
N ASN A 30 -8.57 14.40 -0.03
CA ASN A 30 -7.89 14.93 1.15
C ASN A 30 -8.87 15.62 2.14
N LYS A 31 -10.17 15.40 1.97
CA LYS A 31 -11.15 15.95 2.91
C LYS A 31 -11.14 15.15 4.20
N ASP A 32 -11.16 15.85 5.30
CA ASP A 32 -11.31 15.24 6.63
C ASP A 32 -12.80 14.97 6.88
N TYR A 33 -13.18 13.69 6.86
CA TYR A 33 -14.53 13.22 7.20
C TYR A 33 -14.53 12.67 8.61
N ASP A 34 -15.56 13.00 9.39
CA ASP A 34 -15.64 12.52 10.78
C ASP A 34 -15.59 11.00 10.89
N CYS A 35 -16.16 10.27 9.93
CA CYS A 35 -16.11 8.80 9.91
C CYS A 35 -14.67 8.25 9.80
N LEU A 36 -13.76 8.98 9.18
CA LEU A 36 -12.35 8.56 9.09
C LEU A 36 -11.67 8.54 10.46
N LYS A 37 -12.13 9.35 11.43
CA LYS A 37 -11.59 9.39 12.80
C LYS A 37 -11.76 8.04 13.54
N LEU A 38 -12.70 7.21 13.11
CA LEU A 38 -12.91 5.86 13.65
C LEU A 38 -11.98 4.82 13.06
N ALA A 39 -11.33 5.10 11.94
CA ALA A 39 -10.37 4.18 11.34
C ALA A 39 -9.02 4.25 12.06
N ASP A 40 -8.39 3.08 12.20
CA ASP A 40 -7.03 2.99 12.73
C ASP A 40 -6.02 3.49 11.69
N ASN A 41 -6.30 3.19 10.42
CA ASN A 41 -5.50 3.67 9.28
C ASN A 41 -6.38 4.27 8.19
N VAL A 42 -5.83 5.21 7.44
CA VAL A 42 -6.49 5.84 6.30
C VAL A 42 -5.56 5.76 5.09
N ILE A 43 -6.01 5.06 4.04
CA ILE A 43 -5.29 4.95 2.78
C ILE A 43 -5.84 5.99 1.81
N LEU A 44 -4.98 6.88 1.35
CA LEU A 44 -5.30 7.83 0.29
C LEU A 44 -4.92 7.22 -1.07
N CYS A 45 -5.87 7.17 -1.99
CA CYS A 45 -5.65 6.75 -3.38
C CYS A 45 -6.59 7.48 -4.34
N SER A 46 -6.37 7.38 -5.64
CA SER A 46 -7.32 7.90 -6.63
C SER A 46 -8.56 6.99 -6.77
N PRO A 47 -9.72 7.50 -7.25
CA PRO A 47 -10.95 6.72 -7.34
C PRO A 47 -10.83 5.43 -8.15
N ASN A 48 -10.02 5.44 -9.21
CA ASN A 48 -9.77 4.27 -10.06
C ASN A 48 -8.77 3.27 -9.46
N GLU A 49 -8.13 3.59 -8.34
CA GLU A 49 -7.19 2.72 -7.63
C GLU A 49 -7.84 1.93 -6.47
N VAL A 50 -9.05 2.30 -6.05
CA VAL A 50 -9.70 1.68 -4.87
C VAL A 50 -9.76 0.16 -4.97
N GLN A 51 -10.14 -0.38 -6.13
CA GLN A 51 -10.21 -1.83 -6.31
C GLN A 51 -8.81 -2.47 -6.22
N LEU A 52 -7.80 -1.85 -6.79
CA LEU A 52 -6.43 -2.33 -6.71
C LEU A 52 -5.90 -2.31 -5.27
N VAL A 53 -6.17 -1.25 -4.51
CA VAL A 53 -5.83 -1.16 -3.07
C VAL A 53 -6.46 -2.31 -2.30
N MET A 54 -7.76 -2.56 -2.51
CA MET A 54 -8.47 -3.67 -1.85
C MET A 54 -7.86 -5.03 -2.20
N GLN A 55 -7.57 -5.28 -3.48
CA GLN A 55 -6.95 -6.52 -3.93
C GLN A 55 -5.54 -6.69 -3.35
N ALA A 56 -4.72 -5.64 -3.37
CA ALA A 56 -3.37 -5.66 -2.81
C ALA A 56 -3.39 -5.99 -1.31
N PHE A 57 -4.33 -5.40 -0.55
CA PHE A 57 -4.49 -5.70 0.88
C PHE A 57 -5.00 -7.12 1.16
N GLN A 58 -5.95 -7.62 0.36
CA GLN A 58 -6.44 -8.99 0.49
C GLN A 58 -5.33 -10.02 0.28
N LEU A 59 -4.44 -9.76 -0.68
CA LEU A 59 -3.32 -10.64 -0.97
C LEU A 59 -2.23 -10.60 0.11
N LEU A 60 -2.02 -9.47 0.77
CA LEU A 60 -1.17 -9.40 1.97
C LEU A 60 -1.67 -10.36 3.07
N HIS A 61 -2.98 -10.51 3.19
CA HIS A 61 -3.59 -11.39 4.20
C HIS A 61 -3.62 -12.87 3.79
N SER A 62 -3.64 -13.17 2.49
CA SER A 62 -3.86 -14.54 2.00
C SER A 62 -2.65 -15.46 2.15
N GLY A 63 -1.46 -14.93 2.41
CA GLY A 63 -0.22 -15.71 2.57
C GLY A 63 0.20 -16.52 1.33
N SER A 64 -0.38 -16.25 0.17
CA SER A 64 -0.21 -17.04 -1.06
C SER A 64 1.04 -16.69 -1.88
N GLY A 65 1.98 -15.95 -1.30
CA GLY A 65 3.21 -15.51 -1.97
C GLY A 65 4.36 -16.52 -1.89
N ILE A 66 5.34 -16.39 -2.78
CA ILE A 66 6.64 -17.08 -2.68
C ILE A 66 7.47 -16.44 -1.56
N ILE A 67 7.42 -15.12 -1.47
CA ILE A 67 7.92 -14.32 -0.36
C ILE A 67 6.71 -13.62 0.19
N GLY A 68 6.34 -13.89 1.43
CA GLY A 68 5.14 -13.35 2.06
C GLY A 68 5.46 -12.53 3.28
N MET A 69 4.61 -11.55 3.55
CA MET A 69 4.49 -10.95 4.87
C MET A 69 3.45 -11.72 5.67
N ASP A 70 3.71 -12.02 6.94
CA ASP A 70 2.66 -12.51 7.79
C ASP A 70 1.75 -11.37 8.27
N TRP A 71 0.55 -11.72 8.76
CA TRP A 71 -0.42 -10.73 9.20
C TRP A 71 0.08 -9.87 10.38
N ASN A 72 0.98 -10.40 11.21
CA ASN A 72 1.55 -9.64 12.32
C ASN A 72 2.53 -8.58 11.81
N GLU A 73 3.31 -8.91 10.77
CA GLU A 73 4.19 -7.95 10.11
C GLU A 73 3.38 -6.83 9.44
N VAL A 74 2.28 -7.17 8.75
CA VAL A 74 1.36 -6.17 8.17
C VAL A 74 0.77 -5.27 9.27
N LYS A 75 0.23 -5.87 10.35
CA LYS A 75 -0.31 -5.10 11.48
C LYS A 75 0.74 -4.20 12.10
N TRP A 76 1.95 -4.71 12.29
CA TRP A 76 3.05 -3.92 12.84
C TRP A 76 3.40 -2.75 11.91
N ALA A 77 3.51 -2.99 10.62
CA ALA A 77 3.82 -1.95 9.63
C ALA A 77 2.79 -0.83 9.65
N ILE A 78 1.50 -1.16 9.61
CA ILE A 78 0.43 -0.15 9.58
C ILE A 78 0.21 0.53 10.94
N SER A 79 0.57 -0.10 12.06
CA SER A 79 0.42 0.50 13.39
C SER A 79 1.44 1.61 13.68
N SER A 80 2.46 1.77 12.86
CA SER A 80 3.50 2.79 13.03
C SER A 80 3.06 4.20 12.62
N GLY A 81 1.89 4.33 12.00
CA GLY A 81 1.30 5.61 11.63
C GLY A 81 -0.07 5.45 11.00
N ARG A 82 -0.87 6.49 11.10
CA ARG A 82 -2.26 6.45 10.66
C ARG A 82 -2.44 6.64 9.16
N ASN A 83 -1.63 7.53 8.57
CA ASN A 83 -1.80 7.92 7.18
C ASN A 83 -0.94 7.04 6.27
N ILE A 84 -1.58 6.47 5.26
CA ILE A 84 -0.96 5.58 4.29
C ILE A 84 -1.20 6.15 2.88
N GLU A 85 -0.15 6.33 2.12
CA GLU A 85 -0.24 6.68 0.70
C GLU A 85 0.00 5.45 -0.17
N PHE A 86 -0.84 5.28 -1.18
CA PHE A 86 -0.77 4.16 -2.10
C PHE A 86 -0.18 4.58 -3.43
N LEU A 87 0.83 3.85 -3.88
CA LEU A 87 1.43 4.00 -5.20
C LEU A 87 1.42 2.67 -5.94
N HIS A 88 1.33 2.72 -7.26
CA HIS A 88 1.42 1.52 -8.09
C HIS A 88 2.01 1.78 -9.46
N GLY A 89 2.57 0.74 -10.05
CA GLY A 89 2.87 0.62 -11.46
C GLY A 89 2.32 -0.71 -11.98
N VAL A 90 1.55 -0.69 -13.06
CA VAL A 90 0.90 -1.87 -13.64
C VAL A 90 1.06 -1.87 -15.14
N THR A 91 1.54 -2.98 -15.69
CA THR A 91 1.63 -3.15 -17.13
C THR A 91 1.66 -4.62 -17.54
N GLY A 92 1.21 -4.90 -18.76
CA GLY A 92 1.28 -6.23 -19.39
C GLY A 92 2.10 -6.20 -20.66
N GLY A 93 2.46 -7.38 -21.17
CA GLY A 93 3.22 -7.58 -22.40
C GLY A 93 4.73 -7.61 -22.18
N GLU A 94 5.46 -7.55 -23.29
CA GLU A 94 6.92 -7.56 -23.31
C GLU A 94 7.48 -6.36 -22.52
N ASN A 95 8.53 -6.58 -21.73
CA ASN A 95 9.15 -5.57 -20.86
C ASN A 95 8.23 -5.00 -19.76
N CYS A 96 7.17 -5.74 -19.37
CA CYS A 96 6.20 -5.29 -18.37
C CYS A 96 6.86 -4.84 -17.06
N VAL A 97 7.92 -5.50 -16.59
CA VAL A 97 8.64 -5.15 -15.37
C VAL A 97 9.25 -3.74 -15.46
N THR A 98 9.95 -3.44 -16.58
CA THR A 98 10.56 -2.13 -16.80
C THR A 98 9.53 -1.03 -16.82
N PHE A 99 8.45 -1.22 -17.59
CA PHE A 99 7.39 -0.21 -17.69
C PHE A 99 6.60 -0.03 -16.39
N ALA A 100 6.35 -1.11 -15.62
CA ALA A 100 5.74 -1.00 -14.31
C ALA A 100 6.63 -0.19 -13.35
N CYS A 101 7.95 -0.43 -13.35
CA CYS A 101 8.91 0.35 -12.58
C CYS A 101 8.91 1.82 -12.98
N GLU A 102 8.94 2.14 -14.27
CA GLU A 102 8.93 3.53 -14.75
C GLU A 102 7.67 4.29 -14.30
N GLN A 103 6.49 3.66 -14.44
CA GLN A 103 5.23 4.23 -13.96
C GLN A 103 5.27 4.47 -12.44
N PHE A 104 5.70 3.48 -11.69
CA PHE A 104 5.80 3.53 -10.25
C PHE A 104 6.76 4.63 -9.80
N ILE A 105 7.98 4.68 -10.33
CA ILE A 105 9.01 5.67 -9.98
C ILE A 105 8.55 7.08 -10.33
N SER A 106 7.87 7.27 -11.47
CA SER A 106 7.34 8.58 -11.83
C SER A 106 6.31 9.11 -10.82
N LYS A 107 5.55 8.21 -10.17
CA LYS A 107 4.64 8.59 -9.07
C LYS A 107 5.41 8.85 -7.78
N LEU A 108 6.37 8.00 -7.46
CA LEU A 108 7.22 8.13 -6.28
C LEU A 108 7.95 9.49 -6.25
N GLN A 109 8.49 9.94 -7.39
CA GLN A 109 9.18 11.23 -7.51
C GLN A 109 8.26 12.45 -7.35
N ARG A 110 6.94 12.26 -7.44
CA ARG A 110 5.94 13.33 -7.24
C ARG A 110 5.45 13.42 -5.80
N LEU A 111 5.89 12.51 -4.94
CA LEU A 111 5.54 12.57 -3.53
C LEU A 111 6.08 13.85 -2.91
N SER A 112 5.20 14.58 -2.27
CA SER A 112 5.53 15.84 -1.60
C SER A 112 5.21 15.79 -0.10
N SER A 113 5.20 14.60 0.50
CA SER A 113 4.91 14.48 1.91
C SER A 113 5.98 15.17 2.75
N ASN A 114 5.56 16.00 3.70
CA ASN A 114 6.43 16.63 4.70
C ASN A 114 6.63 15.75 5.93
N TYR A 115 6.04 14.55 5.93
CA TYR A 115 6.11 13.63 7.06
C TYR A 115 7.12 12.52 6.78
N PRO A 116 7.89 12.10 7.79
CA PRO A 116 8.83 10.99 7.62
C PRO A 116 8.06 9.68 7.39
N ILE A 117 8.60 8.87 6.48
CA ILE A 117 8.10 7.52 6.23
C ILE A 117 8.62 6.63 7.37
N LYS A 118 7.72 5.90 8.03
CA LYS A 118 8.04 4.95 9.10
C LYS A 118 8.19 3.54 8.58
N ASN A 119 7.25 3.11 7.73
CA ASN A 119 7.27 1.79 7.12
C ASN A 119 6.86 1.84 5.66
N VAL A 120 7.35 0.87 4.91
CA VAL A 120 7.03 0.67 3.50
C VAL A 120 6.64 -0.79 3.29
N MET A 121 5.48 -1.04 2.71
CA MET A 121 5.07 -2.38 2.28
C MET A 121 5.02 -2.40 0.75
N ILE A 122 5.74 -3.34 0.15
CA ILE A 122 5.84 -3.47 -1.30
C ILE A 122 5.32 -4.85 -1.71
N ASN A 123 4.25 -4.84 -2.49
CA ASN A 123 3.69 -6.04 -3.08
C ASN A 123 4.00 -6.07 -4.56
N MET A 124 4.63 -7.14 -4.97
CA MET A 124 4.89 -7.44 -6.37
C MET A 124 3.96 -8.58 -6.81
N PHE A 125 3.14 -8.32 -7.81
CA PHE A 125 2.28 -9.30 -8.44
C PHE A 125 2.77 -9.52 -9.87
N ALA A 126 2.99 -10.76 -10.24
CA ALA A 126 3.52 -11.09 -11.55
C ALA A 126 2.99 -12.43 -12.05
N ASP A 127 3.15 -12.69 -13.33
CA ASP A 127 2.92 -14.02 -13.87
C ASP A 127 4.04 -14.99 -13.49
N ILE A 128 3.84 -16.27 -13.82
CA ILE A 128 4.77 -17.37 -13.47
C ILE A 128 6.16 -17.25 -14.13
N SER A 129 6.33 -16.40 -15.12
CA SER A 129 7.62 -16.15 -15.78
C SER A 129 8.54 -15.20 -15.01
N PHE A 130 8.00 -14.56 -13.98
CA PHE A 130 8.74 -13.63 -13.13
C PHE A 130 9.71 -14.39 -12.21
N GLY A 131 10.97 -14.03 -12.23
CA GLY A 131 12.02 -14.69 -11.44
C GLY A 131 12.76 -13.71 -10.52
N CYS A 132 13.78 -14.24 -9.84
CA CYS A 132 14.58 -13.45 -8.89
C CYS A 132 15.26 -12.24 -9.54
N GLU A 133 15.69 -12.34 -10.81
CA GLU A 133 16.33 -11.22 -11.51
C GLU A 133 15.39 -10.03 -11.67
N GLN A 134 14.12 -10.27 -11.97
CA GLN A 134 13.11 -9.22 -12.09
C GLN A 134 12.79 -8.61 -10.73
N GLN A 135 12.73 -9.42 -9.69
CA GLN A 135 12.54 -8.96 -8.32
C GLN A 135 13.70 -8.05 -7.89
N ASP A 136 14.94 -8.52 -8.08
CA ASP A 136 16.15 -7.75 -7.74
C ASP A 136 16.19 -6.42 -8.49
N PHE A 137 15.80 -6.43 -9.77
CA PHE A 137 15.71 -5.22 -10.57
C PHE A 137 14.73 -4.21 -9.95
N ILE A 138 13.50 -4.65 -9.58
CA ILE A 138 12.49 -3.78 -8.96
C ILE A 138 13.02 -3.19 -7.65
N ILE A 139 13.58 -4.03 -6.77
CA ILE A 139 14.14 -3.59 -5.48
C ILE A 139 15.22 -2.54 -5.70
N GLN A 140 16.17 -2.78 -6.61
CA GLN A 140 17.22 -1.81 -6.92
C GLN A 140 16.67 -0.49 -7.46
N GLN A 141 15.60 -0.51 -8.27
CA GLN A 141 14.97 0.73 -8.75
C GLN A 141 14.28 1.49 -7.62
N ILE A 142 13.66 0.79 -6.68
CA ILE A 142 13.03 1.41 -5.51
C ILE A 142 14.11 2.03 -4.62
N ASP A 143 15.15 1.30 -4.26
CA ASP A 143 16.24 1.76 -3.38
C ASP A 143 16.98 3.00 -3.94
N LYS A 144 17.09 3.09 -5.26
CA LYS A 144 17.70 4.27 -5.92
C LYS A 144 16.83 5.53 -5.85
N ASN A 145 15.51 5.38 -5.76
CA ASN A 145 14.56 6.48 -5.91
C ASN A 145 13.83 6.82 -4.62
N LEU A 146 13.88 5.97 -3.61
CA LEU A 146 13.25 6.18 -2.31
C LEU A 146 14.33 6.32 -1.24
N VAL A 147 14.46 7.50 -0.68
CA VAL A 147 15.35 7.73 0.46
C VAL A 147 14.61 7.35 1.73
N LEU A 148 14.94 6.17 2.24
CA LEU A 148 14.40 5.64 3.49
C LEU A 148 15.45 5.85 4.60
N ASN A 149 15.33 6.91 5.40
CA ASN A 149 16.28 7.16 6.47
C ASN A 149 16.29 6.02 7.50
N ASP A 150 15.17 5.85 8.24
CA ASP A 150 15.03 4.82 9.28
C ASP A 150 13.78 3.95 9.07
N ALA A 151 13.18 3.97 7.88
CA ALA A 151 11.97 3.21 7.58
C ALA A 151 12.26 1.73 7.38
N THR A 152 11.42 0.87 7.93
CA THR A 152 11.48 -0.57 7.65
C THR A 152 10.71 -0.89 6.39
N THR A 153 11.33 -1.69 5.51
CA THR A 153 10.71 -2.11 4.26
C THR A 153 10.36 -3.59 4.29
N PHE A 154 9.12 -3.90 3.92
CA PHE A 154 8.60 -5.25 3.79
C PHE A 154 8.31 -5.54 2.33
N TYR A 155 8.69 -6.73 1.87
CA TYR A 155 8.49 -7.17 0.49
C TYR A 155 7.62 -8.41 0.44
N GLN A 156 6.70 -8.43 -0.50
CA GLN A 156 5.93 -9.60 -0.87
C GLN A 156 5.99 -9.82 -2.37
N LEU A 157 6.16 -11.08 -2.78
CA LEU A 157 6.05 -11.52 -4.15
C LEU A 157 4.98 -12.59 -4.26
N SER A 158 3.94 -12.32 -5.03
CA SER A 158 2.85 -13.24 -5.30
C SER A 158 2.70 -13.48 -6.80
N PHE A 159 2.49 -14.74 -7.18
CA PHE A 159 2.11 -15.05 -8.56
C PHE A 159 0.60 -14.94 -8.71
N PHE A 160 0.19 -14.24 -9.74
CA PHE A 160 -1.21 -14.00 -10.00
C PHE A 160 -1.55 -14.33 -11.45
N HIS A 161 -2.36 -15.37 -11.63
CA HIS A 161 -2.75 -15.83 -12.96
C HIS A 161 -3.91 -15.06 -13.57
N GLU A 162 -4.68 -14.36 -12.74
CA GLU A 162 -5.91 -13.68 -13.10
C GLU A 162 -5.97 -12.30 -12.43
N PHE A 163 -5.23 -11.37 -12.98
CA PHE A 163 -5.31 -9.97 -12.55
C PHE A 163 -6.06 -9.20 -13.64
N ASP A 164 -7.07 -8.41 -13.26
CA ASP A 164 -7.95 -7.71 -14.21
C ASP A 164 -7.21 -6.72 -15.14
N TYR A 165 -5.94 -6.43 -14.85
CA TYR A 165 -5.12 -5.47 -15.56
C TYR A 165 -4.32 -6.04 -16.73
N TRP A 166 -4.23 -7.37 -16.89
CA TRP A 166 -3.64 -8.02 -18.06
C TRP A 166 -4.45 -9.24 -18.49
N LYS A 167 -4.38 -9.56 -19.78
CA LYS A 167 -5.13 -10.67 -20.34
C LYS A 167 -4.49 -12.01 -19.93
N LYS A 168 -5.34 -13.02 -19.79
CA LYS A 168 -4.91 -14.39 -19.49
C LYS A 168 -3.85 -14.86 -20.52
N GLY A 169 -2.68 -15.24 -20.01
CA GLY A 169 -1.56 -15.72 -20.83
C GLY A 169 -0.62 -14.61 -21.33
N GLU A 170 -0.87 -13.36 -21.02
CA GLU A 170 0.10 -12.29 -21.19
C GLU A 170 1.02 -12.21 -19.99
N GLN A 171 2.28 -11.86 -20.23
CA GLN A 171 3.18 -11.46 -19.15
C GLN A 171 2.62 -10.20 -18.49
N GLY A 172 2.72 -10.14 -17.17
CA GLY A 172 2.22 -8.98 -16.44
C GLY A 172 3.04 -8.71 -15.19
N CYS A 173 3.16 -7.44 -14.83
CA CYS A 173 3.79 -6.98 -13.61
C CYS A 173 2.98 -5.86 -12.97
N CYS A 174 2.70 -6.00 -11.69
CA CYS A 174 2.10 -4.98 -10.86
C CYS A 174 2.95 -4.78 -9.62
N ILE A 175 3.36 -3.54 -9.37
CA ILE A 175 4.08 -3.14 -8.16
C ILE A 175 3.13 -2.24 -7.38
N CYS A 176 2.78 -2.63 -6.16
CA CYS A 176 1.98 -1.85 -5.24
C CYS A 176 2.84 -1.49 -4.02
N MET A 177 2.82 -0.24 -3.61
CA MET A 177 3.53 0.23 -2.43
C MET A 177 2.57 0.99 -1.51
N PHE A 178 2.67 0.70 -0.22
CA PHE A 178 1.99 1.42 0.85
C PHE A 178 3.06 2.12 1.69
N LEU A 179 3.02 3.44 1.69
CA LEU A 179 3.92 4.28 2.48
C LEU A 179 3.20 4.71 3.76
N VAL A 180 3.66 4.23 4.89
CA VAL A 180 3.10 4.58 6.21
C VAL A 180 3.88 5.75 6.78
N TYR A 181 3.20 6.87 7.00
CA TYR A 181 3.80 8.10 7.52
C TYR A 181 3.66 8.22 9.03
N ALA A 182 4.63 8.85 9.67
CA ALA A 182 4.53 9.24 11.08
C ALA A 182 3.28 10.08 11.33
N ASP A 183 2.69 9.93 12.49
CA ASP A 183 1.62 10.81 12.93
C ASP A 183 2.19 12.20 13.30
N LYS A 184 1.36 13.22 13.15
CA LYS A 184 1.76 14.63 13.38
C LYS A 184 2.28 14.92 14.79
N GLU A 185 1.97 14.07 15.76
CA GLU A 185 2.34 14.23 17.17
C GLU A 185 3.72 13.65 17.50
N ASP A 186 4.26 12.76 16.65
CA ASP A 186 5.58 12.15 16.87
C ASP A 186 6.76 13.11 16.60
N ASP A 187 6.52 14.25 15.98
CA ASP A 187 7.56 15.24 15.63
C ASP A 187 7.85 16.28 16.73
N ILE A 188 7.17 16.21 17.88
CA ILE A 188 7.45 17.08 19.03
C ILE A 188 8.38 16.34 19.99
N GLU A 189 9.66 16.21 19.66
CA GLU A 189 10.67 16.11 20.72
C GLU A 189 10.54 17.37 21.60
N PRO A 190 10.29 17.22 22.90
CA PRO A 190 10.31 18.38 23.78
C PRO A 190 11.73 18.94 23.75
N VAL A 191 11.88 20.11 23.17
CA VAL A 191 13.09 20.91 23.36
C VAL A 191 13.17 21.20 24.86
N ILE A 192 13.97 20.40 25.56
CA ILE A 192 14.31 20.66 26.94
C ILE A 192 15.25 21.87 26.91
N ILE A 193 14.69 23.01 27.29
CA ILE A 193 15.43 24.26 27.55
C ILE A 193 16.05 24.16 28.92
#